data_61cc7c6057a4ba565d8ca1c3e1010d67
#
_entry.id   61cc7c6057a4ba565d8ca1c3e1010d67
#
_cell.length_a   1.000
_cell.length_b   1.000
_cell.length_c   1.000
_cell.angle_alpha   90.00
_cell.angle_beta   90.00
_cell.angle_gamma   90.00
#
_symmetry.space_group_name_H-M   'P 1'
#
loop_
_entity.id
_entity.type
_entity.pdbx_description
1 polymer ?
#
loop_
_entity_poly.entity_id
_entity_poly.type
_entity_poly.pdbx_seq_one_letter_code
_entity_poly.pdbx_strand_id
1 'polypeptide(L)'
;VRDDDAHVGAHSGDHLSASAILDAASDFGDGTPLELDALPKTMLRMLAELHLPSEIRVPLLGPVAAGLTPDFVRRRLLREKINSLRDDDKELAWGGSVDALSADELRKACEERALVRGSGTSGVELLRSRLLCWQRLSASEAVPSSLLLLSPALLLHNSHSIEEED
;
A
#
# COMPACT_ATOMS: atom_id res chain seq x y z
N VAL A 1 -32.69 -23.99 31.63
CA VAL A 1 -32.63 -22.96 30.62
C VAL A 1 -31.30 -22.26 30.86
N ARG A 2 -30.32 -22.56 30.04
CA ARG A 2 -28.97 -21.95 30.05
C ARG A 2 -28.83 -21.25 28.70
N ASP A 3 -28.80 -19.94 28.74
CA ASP A 3 -28.47 -19.11 27.62
C ASP A 3 -26.93 -19.15 27.42
N ASP A 4 -26.51 -19.84 26.37
CA ASP A 4 -25.12 -19.79 25.90
C ASP A 4 -24.97 -18.57 24.99
N ASP A 5 -24.59 -17.43 25.57
CA ASP A 5 -24.14 -16.26 24.82
C ASP A 5 -22.83 -16.60 24.11
N ALA A 6 -22.94 -16.93 22.82
CA ALA A 6 -21.83 -17.04 21.91
C ALA A 6 -21.17 -15.66 21.74
N HIS A 7 -20.08 -15.45 22.46
CA HIS A 7 -19.19 -14.32 22.28
C HIS A 7 -18.55 -14.46 20.88
N VAL A 8 -19.11 -13.73 19.94
CA VAL A 8 -18.46 -13.48 18.64
C VAL A 8 -17.26 -12.59 18.93
N GLY A 9 -16.10 -13.20 19.04
CA GLY A 9 -14.83 -12.51 19.13
C GLY A 9 -14.60 -11.68 17.87
N ALA A 10 -14.85 -10.40 17.95
CA ALA A 10 -14.49 -9.45 16.91
C ALA A 10 -12.96 -9.44 16.78
N HIS A 11 -12.48 -9.82 15.61
CA HIS A 11 -11.07 -9.63 15.21
C HIS A 11 -10.74 -8.13 15.23
N SER A 12 -10.23 -7.66 16.35
CA SER A 12 -9.91 -6.25 16.61
C SER A 12 -8.50 -5.85 16.19
N GLY A 13 -7.72 -6.78 15.60
CA GLY A 13 -6.30 -6.55 15.30
C GLY A 13 -6.00 -5.70 14.05
N ASP A 14 -6.83 -5.80 13.01
CA ASP A 14 -6.49 -5.22 11.70
C ASP A 14 -6.95 -3.77 11.50
N HIS A 15 -7.82 -3.25 12.36
CA HIS A 15 -8.32 -1.88 12.22
C HIS A 15 -7.36 -0.79 12.72
N LEU A 16 -6.37 -1.17 13.53
CA LEU A 16 -5.43 -0.22 14.15
C LEU A 16 -4.43 0.40 13.16
N SER A 17 -4.09 -0.31 12.09
CA SER A 17 -3.04 0.16 11.19
C SER A 17 -3.51 1.26 10.23
N ALA A 18 -4.72 1.17 9.68
CA ALA A 18 -5.23 2.19 8.76
C ALA A 18 -5.62 3.48 9.52
N SER A 19 -6.27 3.36 10.68
CA SER A 19 -6.58 4.52 11.53
C SER A 19 -5.31 5.21 12.02
N ALA A 20 -4.31 4.46 12.49
CA ALA A 20 -3.03 5.03 12.92
C ALA A 20 -2.29 5.77 11.78
N ILE A 21 -2.35 5.26 10.56
CA ILE A 21 -1.77 5.93 9.39
C ILE A 21 -2.58 7.19 9.04
N LEU A 22 -3.91 7.14 9.13
CA LEU A 22 -4.78 8.30 8.90
C LEU A 22 -4.59 9.37 9.98
N ASP A 23 -4.48 8.98 11.24
CA ASP A 23 -4.22 9.89 12.35
C ASP A 23 -2.85 10.54 12.20
N ALA A 24 -1.81 9.74 11.90
CA ALA A 24 -0.49 10.27 11.58
C ALA A 24 -0.53 11.21 10.35
N ALA A 25 -1.31 10.90 9.31
CA ALA A 25 -1.46 11.77 8.15
C ALA A 25 -2.10 13.12 8.51
N SER A 26 -3.06 13.14 9.46
CA SER A 26 -3.69 14.37 9.93
C SER A 26 -2.72 15.25 10.72
N ASP A 27 -1.83 14.65 11.51
CA ASP A 27 -0.78 15.36 12.27
C ASP A 27 0.29 15.96 11.36
N PHE A 28 0.50 15.39 10.16
CA PHE A 28 1.42 15.89 9.16
C PHE A 28 0.81 16.97 8.24
N GLY A 29 -0.48 17.31 8.41
CA GLY A 29 -1.29 18.10 7.49
C GLY A 29 -0.89 19.55 7.28
N ASP A 30 -0.13 20.18 8.18
CA ASP A 30 0.23 21.60 8.10
C ASP A 30 1.73 21.84 7.82
N GLY A 31 2.15 21.54 6.59
CA GLY A 31 3.44 22.03 6.09
C GLY A 31 4.61 21.08 6.18
N THR A 32 4.40 19.80 6.50
CA THR A 32 5.48 18.81 6.44
C THR A 32 5.70 18.34 5.00
N PRO A 33 6.94 18.27 4.54
CA PRO A 33 7.27 17.94 3.15
C PRO A 33 7.14 16.43 2.86
N LEU A 34 5.94 15.86 3.04
CA LEU A 34 5.63 14.49 2.62
C LEU A 34 5.23 14.41 1.14
N GLU A 35 5.30 15.52 0.42
CA GLU A 35 5.23 15.55 -1.03
C GLU A 35 6.43 14.79 -1.63
N LEU A 36 6.21 14.08 -2.73
CA LEU A 36 7.28 13.34 -3.42
C LEU A 36 8.49 14.21 -3.76
N ASP A 37 8.27 15.52 -3.96
CA ASP A 37 9.31 16.48 -4.32
C ASP A 37 10.24 16.82 -3.15
N ALA A 38 9.75 16.70 -1.92
CA ALA A 38 10.50 17.00 -0.71
C ALA A 38 11.20 15.77 -0.10
N LEU A 39 10.93 14.57 -0.63
CA LEU A 39 11.54 13.35 -0.08
C LEU A 39 13.07 13.32 -0.23
N PRO A 40 13.79 12.85 0.81
CA PRO A 40 15.21 12.56 0.70
C PRO A 40 15.51 11.54 -0.39
N LYS A 41 16.68 11.68 -1.04
CA LYS A 41 17.11 10.78 -2.14
C LYS A 41 17.09 9.30 -1.74
N THR A 42 17.48 8.99 -0.52
CA THR A 42 17.49 7.61 0.01
C THR A 42 16.09 7.02 0.07
N MET A 43 15.11 7.77 0.57
CA MET A 43 13.71 7.34 0.64
C MET A 43 13.09 7.24 -0.76
N LEU A 44 13.37 8.20 -1.63
CA LEU A 44 12.92 8.17 -3.02
C LEU A 44 13.44 6.94 -3.77
N ARG A 45 14.69 6.56 -3.52
CA ARG A 45 15.29 5.34 -4.09
C ARG A 45 14.60 4.09 -3.56
N MET A 46 14.38 4.00 -2.25
CA MET A 46 13.70 2.87 -1.63
C MET A 46 12.27 2.70 -2.18
N LEU A 47 11.51 3.79 -2.32
CA LEU A 47 10.17 3.75 -2.91
C LEU A 47 10.20 3.32 -4.38
N ALA A 48 11.19 3.78 -5.13
CA ALA A 48 11.36 3.38 -6.53
C ALA A 48 11.66 1.87 -6.64
N GLU A 49 12.53 1.33 -5.78
CA GLU A 49 12.84 -0.11 -5.75
C GLU A 49 11.64 -0.96 -5.31
N LEU A 50 10.74 -0.42 -4.48
CA LEU A 50 9.55 -1.11 -4.00
C LEU A 50 8.40 -1.13 -5.04
N HIS A 51 8.19 -0.02 -5.74
CA HIS A 51 6.97 0.19 -6.55
C HIS A 51 7.20 0.21 -8.06
N LEU A 52 8.44 0.34 -8.52
CA LEU A 52 8.75 0.39 -9.94
C LEU A 52 9.40 -0.93 -10.41
N PRO A 53 9.29 -1.26 -11.69
CA PRO A 53 10.01 -2.40 -12.26
C PRO A 53 11.52 -2.30 -11.99
N SER A 54 12.18 -3.45 -11.83
CA SER A 54 13.64 -3.52 -11.62
C SER A 54 14.44 -2.84 -12.72
N GLU A 55 13.90 -2.83 -13.94
CA GLU A 55 14.47 -2.13 -15.09
C GLU A 55 13.50 -1.04 -15.57
N ILE A 56 13.98 0.18 -15.63
CA ILE A 56 13.23 1.33 -16.13
C ILE A 56 13.84 1.76 -17.46
N ARG A 57 13.02 1.86 -18.50
CA ARG A 57 13.43 2.45 -19.77
C ARG A 57 13.43 3.97 -19.68
N VAL A 58 14.62 4.55 -19.67
CA VAL A 58 14.81 6.00 -19.72
C VAL A 58 15.03 6.41 -21.17
N PRO A 59 14.28 7.38 -21.72
CA PRO A 59 14.54 7.93 -23.04
C PRO A 59 16.02 8.32 -23.16
N LEU A 60 16.65 7.93 -24.26
CA LEU A 60 18.08 8.15 -24.58
C LEU A 60 19.10 7.29 -23.81
N LEU A 61 18.76 6.70 -22.67
CA LEU A 61 19.69 5.89 -21.86
C LEU A 61 19.40 4.39 -21.95
N GLY A 62 18.23 4.00 -22.52
CA GLY A 62 17.82 2.60 -22.56
C GLY A 62 17.37 2.05 -21.20
N PRO A 63 17.48 0.73 -20.97
CA PRO A 63 17.11 0.12 -19.70
C PRO A 63 18.13 0.51 -18.62
N VAL A 64 17.63 1.08 -17.52
CA VAL A 64 18.41 1.51 -16.36
C VAL A 64 17.81 0.87 -15.11
N ALA A 65 18.67 0.33 -14.24
CA ALA A 65 18.21 -0.16 -12.95
C ALA A 65 17.52 0.97 -12.15
N ALA A 66 16.42 0.66 -11.48
CA ALA A 66 15.63 1.64 -10.73
C ALA A 66 16.49 2.45 -9.73
N GLY A 67 17.50 1.81 -9.13
CA GLY A 67 18.43 2.44 -8.23
C GLY A 67 19.41 3.44 -8.88
N LEU A 68 19.65 3.36 -10.20
CA LEU A 68 20.55 4.26 -10.95
C LEU A 68 19.79 5.35 -11.70
N THR A 69 18.47 5.32 -11.70
CA THR A 69 17.64 6.30 -12.37
C THR A 69 17.76 7.69 -11.73
N PRO A 70 17.85 8.77 -12.50
CA PRO A 70 17.87 10.13 -11.96
C PRO A 70 16.66 10.45 -11.07
N ASP A 71 16.84 11.25 -10.01
CA ASP A 71 15.80 11.53 -9.01
C ASP A 71 14.52 12.14 -9.62
N PHE A 72 14.66 13.04 -10.59
CA PHE A 72 13.49 13.66 -11.25
C PHE A 72 12.67 12.64 -12.05
N VAL A 73 13.33 11.63 -12.65
CA VAL A 73 12.66 10.54 -13.36
C VAL A 73 11.94 9.63 -12.37
N ARG A 74 12.58 9.29 -11.24
CA ARG A 74 11.95 8.50 -10.16
C ARG A 74 10.69 9.18 -9.64
N ARG A 75 10.77 10.50 -9.34
CA ARG A 75 9.61 11.27 -8.87
C ARG A 75 8.47 11.24 -9.87
N ARG A 76 8.78 11.44 -11.14
CA ARG A 76 7.78 11.38 -12.21
C ARG A 76 7.11 10.02 -12.28
N LEU A 77 7.89 8.92 -12.32
CA LEU A 77 7.38 7.57 -12.43
C LEU A 77 6.58 7.14 -11.20
N LEU A 78 7.01 7.52 -9.99
CA LEU A 78 6.25 7.26 -8.77
C LEU A 78 4.92 8.03 -8.77
N ARG A 79 4.91 9.27 -9.28
CA ARG A 79 3.67 10.06 -9.42
C ARG A 79 2.72 9.43 -10.43
N GLU A 80 3.23 8.98 -11.56
CA GLU A 80 2.44 8.26 -12.58
C GLU A 80 1.90 6.94 -11.99
N LYS A 81 2.71 6.18 -11.26
CA LYS A 81 2.29 4.95 -10.59
C LYS A 81 1.18 5.18 -9.57
N ILE A 82 1.32 6.17 -8.68
CA ILE A 82 0.31 6.43 -7.66
C ILE A 82 -1.01 6.92 -8.27
N ASN A 83 -0.96 7.73 -9.31
CA ASN A 83 -2.16 8.18 -10.01
C ASN A 83 -2.89 7.00 -10.66
N SER A 84 -2.15 6.11 -11.33
CA SER A 84 -2.71 4.87 -11.91
C SER A 84 -3.37 4.00 -10.83
N LEU A 85 -2.72 3.81 -9.67
CA LEU A 85 -3.29 3.03 -8.58
C LEU A 85 -4.56 3.68 -7.99
N ARG A 86 -4.59 5.01 -7.87
CA ARG A 86 -5.80 5.72 -7.41
C ARG A 86 -6.96 5.61 -8.39
N ASP A 87 -6.68 5.61 -9.68
CA ASP A 87 -7.71 5.43 -10.70
C ASP A 87 -8.24 4.00 -10.69
N ASP A 88 -7.37 2.99 -10.60
CA ASP A 88 -7.76 1.58 -10.37
C ASP A 88 -8.61 1.41 -9.11
N ASP A 89 -8.25 2.08 -8.00
CA ASP A 89 -9.00 2.01 -6.74
C ASP A 89 -10.41 2.58 -6.87
N LYS A 90 -10.58 3.65 -7.67
CA LYS A 90 -11.91 4.20 -7.99
C LYS A 90 -12.73 3.20 -8.82
N GLU A 91 -12.12 2.58 -9.82
CA GLU A 91 -12.79 1.56 -10.64
C GLU A 91 -13.21 0.35 -9.81
N LEU A 92 -12.35 -0.13 -8.91
CA LEU A 92 -12.68 -1.21 -7.97
C LEU A 92 -13.83 -0.82 -7.03
N ALA A 93 -13.87 0.44 -6.57
CA ALA A 93 -14.95 0.93 -5.70
C ALA A 93 -16.30 1.05 -6.44
N TRP A 94 -16.29 1.29 -7.74
CA TRP A 94 -17.51 1.46 -8.56
C TRP A 94 -17.97 0.16 -9.21
N GLY A 95 -17.03 -0.69 -9.62
CA GLY A 95 -17.30 -1.90 -10.42
C GLY A 95 -17.59 -3.16 -9.61
N GLY A 96 -17.37 -3.15 -8.33
CA GLY A 96 -17.58 -4.30 -7.45
C GLY A 96 -16.77 -4.17 -6.17
N SER A 97 -17.25 -4.76 -5.12
CA SER A 97 -16.54 -4.86 -3.85
C SER A 97 -15.27 -5.69 -4.02
N VAL A 98 -14.22 -5.42 -3.24
CA VAL A 98 -13.04 -6.29 -3.09
C VAL A 98 -13.45 -7.74 -2.82
N ASP A 99 -14.62 -7.94 -2.23
CA ASP A 99 -15.18 -9.27 -1.95
C ASP A 99 -15.55 -10.06 -3.22
N ALA A 100 -15.78 -9.37 -4.34
CA ALA A 100 -16.11 -10.00 -5.61
C ALA A 100 -14.88 -10.50 -6.38
N LEU A 101 -13.66 -10.11 -5.97
CA LEU A 101 -12.42 -10.52 -6.63
C LEU A 101 -12.12 -11.99 -6.37
N SER A 102 -11.75 -12.71 -7.43
CA SER A 102 -11.17 -14.04 -7.32
C SER A 102 -9.81 -13.99 -6.61
N ALA A 103 -9.33 -15.13 -6.14
CA ALA A 103 -8.05 -15.22 -5.43
C ALA A 103 -6.86 -14.70 -6.29
N ASP A 104 -6.90 -14.96 -7.60
CA ASP A 104 -5.83 -14.52 -8.52
C ASP A 104 -5.89 -13.02 -8.79
N GLU A 105 -7.10 -12.47 -8.99
CA GLU A 105 -7.29 -11.03 -9.16
C GLU A 105 -6.91 -10.26 -7.89
N LEU A 106 -7.29 -10.77 -6.73
CA LEU A 106 -6.94 -10.20 -5.44
C LEU A 106 -5.42 -10.20 -5.22
N ARG A 107 -4.75 -11.31 -5.53
CA ARG A 107 -3.29 -11.40 -5.45
C ARG A 107 -2.63 -10.38 -6.37
N LYS A 108 -3.05 -10.31 -7.63
CA LYS A 108 -2.54 -9.35 -8.61
C LYS A 108 -2.72 -7.92 -8.14
N ALA A 109 -3.91 -7.55 -7.68
CA ALA A 109 -4.20 -6.22 -7.15
C ALA A 109 -3.31 -5.87 -5.95
N CYS A 110 -3.02 -6.83 -5.07
CA CYS A 110 -2.11 -6.65 -3.94
C CYS A 110 -0.64 -6.53 -4.40
N GLU A 111 -0.19 -7.32 -5.39
CA GLU A 111 1.17 -7.24 -5.95
C GLU A 111 1.44 -5.88 -6.58
N GLU A 112 0.49 -5.35 -7.36
CA GLU A 112 0.60 -4.03 -7.99
C GLU A 112 0.75 -2.88 -6.99
N ARG A 113 0.24 -3.07 -5.76
CA ARG A 113 0.31 -2.13 -4.64
C ARG A 113 1.43 -2.45 -3.64
N ALA A 114 2.28 -3.43 -3.95
CA ALA A 114 3.34 -3.94 -3.07
C ALA A 114 2.83 -4.46 -1.69
N LEU A 115 1.58 -4.91 -1.61
CA LEU A 115 0.96 -5.46 -0.40
C LEU A 115 1.27 -6.94 -0.15
N VAL A 116 2.06 -7.57 -1.03
CA VAL A 116 2.52 -8.96 -0.91
C VAL A 116 4.01 -8.96 -0.65
N ARG A 117 4.47 -9.73 0.32
CA ARG A 117 5.89 -9.91 0.63
C ARG A 117 6.36 -11.29 0.17
N GLY A 118 7.27 -11.32 -0.79
CA GLY A 118 7.88 -12.56 -1.27
C GLY A 118 6.91 -13.49 -2.03
N SER A 119 7.34 -14.72 -2.25
CA SER A 119 6.55 -15.76 -2.92
C SER A 119 5.66 -16.58 -1.97
N GLY A 120 5.50 -16.11 -0.72
CA GLY A 120 4.68 -16.78 0.28
C GLY A 120 3.19 -16.80 -0.10
N THR A 121 2.51 -17.89 0.22
CA THR A 121 1.05 -18.02 0.11
C THR A 121 0.38 -17.24 1.23
N SER A 122 0.26 -15.93 1.09
CA SER A 122 -0.62 -15.16 1.98
C SER A 122 -2.06 -15.65 1.79
N GLY A 123 -2.76 -15.90 2.89
CA GLY A 123 -4.16 -16.31 2.84
C GLY A 123 -5.03 -15.26 2.13
N VAL A 124 -6.09 -15.70 1.45
CA VAL A 124 -7.02 -14.83 0.70
C VAL A 124 -7.59 -13.73 1.59
N GLU A 125 -7.97 -14.07 2.82
CA GLU A 125 -8.54 -13.12 3.79
C GLU A 125 -7.55 -12.02 4.18
N LEU A 126 -6.26 -12.38 4.37
CA LEU A 126 -5.23 -11.41 4.68
C LEU A 126 -4.98 -10.45 3.51
N LEU A 127 -4.98 -10.96 2.27
CA LEU A 127 -4.84 -10.13 1.08
C LEU A 127 -6.03 -9.18 0.95
N ARG A 128 -7.25 -9.68 1.22
CA ARG A 128 -8.48 -8.89 1.20
C ARG A 128 -8.44 -7.76 2.22
N SER A 129 -8.06 -8.07 3.45
CA SER A 129 -7.90 -7.09 4.54
C SER A 129 -6.90 -6.00 4.17
N ARG A 130 -5.72 -6.37 3.66
CA ARG A 130 -4.68 -5.42 3.22
C ARG A 130 -5.16 -4.51 2.08
N LEU A 131 -5.86 -5.07 1.09
CA LEU A 131 -6.40 -4.30 -0.02
C LEU A 131 -7.48 -3.32 0.44
N LEU A 132 -8.37 -3.72 1.34
CA LEU A 132 -9.36 -2.84 1.94
C LEU A 132 -8.72 -1.70 2.75
N CYS A 133 -7.68 -2.01 3.54
CA CYS A 133 -6.91 -0.97 4.24
C CYS A 133 -6.28 0.03 3.26
N TRP A 134 -5.64 -0.48 2.21
CA TRP A 134 -5.08 0.36 1.15
C TRP A 134 -6.13 1.27 0.51
N GLN A 135 -7.29 0.73 0.12
CA GLN A 135 -8.36 1.52 -0.51
C GLN A 135 -8.85 2.66 0.39
N ARG A 136 -8.98 2.43 1.70
CA ARG A 136 -9.34 3.48 2.66
C ARG A 136 -8.32 4.62 2.68
N LEU A 137 -7.02 4.27 2.64
CA LEU A 137 -5.93 5.25 2.59
C LEU A 137 -5.91 6.00 1.25
N SER A 138 -6.07 5.25 0.14
CA SER A 138 -6.07 5.79 -1.21
C SER A 138 -7.24 6.74 -1.49
N ALA A 139 -8.41 6.45 -0.90
CA ALA A 139 -9.61 7.29 -1.03
C ALA A 139 -9.52 8.59 -0.22
N SER A 140 -8.61 8.67 0.75
CA SER A 140 -8.45 9.87 1.57
C SER A 140 -7.56 10.90 0.87
N GLU A 141 -8.10 12.09 0.62
CA GLU A 141 -7.33 13.22 0.08
C GLU A 141 -6.31 13.77 1.09
N ALA A 142 -6.52 13.51 2.37
CA ALA A 142 -5.60 13.91 3.43
C ALA A 142 -4.30 13.09 3.46
N VAL A 143 -4.26 11.92 2.80
CA VAL A 143 -3.08 11.06 2.75
C VAL A 143 -2.13 11.49 1.63
N PRO A 144 -0.93 12.02 1.95
CA PRO A 144 0.06 12.38 0.95
C PRO A 144 0.50 11.16 0.12
N SER A 145 0.86 11.41 -1.14
CA SER A 145 1.27 10.34 -2.07
C SER A 145 2.47 9.53 -1.56
N SER A 146 3.41 10.16 -0.87
CA SER A 146 4.56 9.48 -0.27
C SER A 146 4.16 8.55 0.87
N LEU A 147 3.24 8.97 1.72
CA LEU A 147 2.74 8.15 2.82
C LEU A 147 1.93 6.96 2.29
N LEU A 148 1.13 7.17 1.24
CA LEU A 148 0.43 6.08 0.57
C LEU A 148 1.41 5.05 -0.01
N LEU A 149 2.50 5.48 -0.64
CA LEU A 149 3.55 4.58 -1.16
C LEU A 149 4.34 3.87 -0.05
N LEU A 150 4.43 4.46 1.15
CA LEU A 150 5.05 3.83 2.33
C LEU A 150 4.13 2.87 3.06
N SER A 151 2.82 3.03 2.93
CA SER A 151 1.82 2.25 3.68
C SER A 151 1.96 0.73 3.52
N PRO A 152 2.36 0.15 2.36
CA PRO A 152 2.61 -1.28 2.25
C PRO A 152 3.67 -1.79 3.22
N ALA A 153 4.75 -1.03 3.41
CA ALA A 153 5.80 -1.42 4.36
C ALA A 153 5.27 -1.43 5.81
N LEU A 154 4.41 -0.48 6.16
CA LEU A 154 3.78 -0.41 7.48
C LEU A 154 2.75 -1.53 7.68
N LEU A 155 1.92 -1.80 6.69
CA LEU A 155 0.91 -2.87 6.72
C LEU A 155 1.55 -4.27 6.78
N LEU A 156 2.70 -4.45 6.14
CA LEU A 156 3.43 -5.73 6.14
C LEU A 156 4.20 -5.94 7.46
N HIS A 157 4.65 -4.88 8.12
CA HIS A 157 5.37 -4.99 9.39
C HIS A 157 4.47 -5.45 10.53
N ASN A 158 3.27 -4.92 10.61
CA ASN A 158 2.32 -5.26 11.67
C ASN A 158 1.83 -6.71 11.63
N SER A 159 1.87 -7.36 10.46
CA SER A 159 1.46 -8.77 10.34
C SER A 159 2.47 -9.76 10.96
N HIS A 160 3.72 -9.35 11.16
CA HIS A 160 4.76 -10.22 11.70
C HIS A 160 4.73 -10.35 13.23
N SER A 161 4.16 -9.36 13.90
CA SER A 161 4.09 -9.35 15.37
C SER A 161 3.03 -10.31 15.93
N ILE A 162 2.17 -10.85 15.08
CA ILE A 162 1.06 -11.73 15.49
C ILE A 162 1.47 -13.22 15.38
N GLU A 163 2.47 -13.55 14.56
CA GLU A 163 2.90 -14.94 14.33
C GLU A 163 3.95 -15.43 15.36
N GLU A 164 4.48 -14.57 16.22
CA GLU A 164 5.50 -14.94 17.22
C GLU A 164 4.92 -15.24 18.63
N GLU A 165 3.61 -15.17 18.84
CA GLU A 165 2.97 -15.43 20.15
C GLU A 165 2.25 -16.79 20.25
N ASP A 166 2.43 -17.73 19.31
CA ASP A 166 1.90 -19.10 19.42
C ASP A 166 3.03 -20.13 19.70
#